data_50dd2bf469b1565060eee57f12560bf8
#
_entry.id   50dd2bf469b1565060eee57f12560bf8
#
_cell.length_a   1.000
_cell.length_b   1.000
_cell.length_c   1.000
_cell.angle_alpha   90.00
_cell.angle_beta   90.00
_cell.angle_gamma   90.00
#
_symmetry.space_group_name_H-M   'P 1'
#
loop_
_entity.id
_entity.type
_entity.pdbx_description
1 polymer ?
#
loop_
_entity_poly.entity_id
_entity_poly.type
_entity_poly.pdbx_seq_one_letter_code
_entity_poly.pdbx_strand_id
1 'polypeptide(L)'
;MAALVCAELEQPSNSVAEIQSVLSAQQTAWNRGDIDAFMNGYARSTSTVFVSEDEARRGWETVRDRYRVKYSDRAKMGTLGFSEIEVTMLSSDAAVVLGRWKLKRENDEPHGRFTLIFKRLPEGWRIVHDHTSAASSQ
;
A
#
# COMPACT_ATOMS: atom_id res chain seq x y z
N MET A 1 -19.50 29.94 13.83
CA MET A 1 -18.37 29.67 14.74
C MET A 1 -18.08 28.19 14.88
N ALA A 2 -19.10 27.43 15.21
CA ALA A 2 -18.91 25.98 15.34
C ALA A 2 -18.37 25.32 14.06
N ALA A 3 -18.77 25.82 12.90
CA ALA A 3 -18.31 25.27 11.64
C ALA A 3 -16.79 25.38 11.46
N LEU A 4 -16.20 26.46 11.96
CA LEU A 4 -14.76 26.64 11.87
C LEU A 4 -14.01 25.65 12.74
N VAL A 5 -14.55 25.36 13.92
CA VAL A 5 -13.97 24.39 14.83
C VAL A 5 -14.01 23.00 14.21
N CYS A 6 -15.13 22.66 13.57
CA CYS A 6 -15.24 21.36 12.88
C CYS A 6 -14.23 21.21 11.76
N ALA A 7 -14.00 22.28 11.02
CA ALA A 7 -13.01 22.26 9.93
C ALA A 7 -11.60 21.98 10.46
N GLU A 8 -11.29 22.46 11.66
CA GLU A 8 -9.99 22.24 12.27
C GLU A 8 -9.80 20.79 12.70
N LEU A 9 -10.88 20.06 12.93
CA LEU A 9 -10.80 18.66 13.32
C LEU A 9 -10.41 17.75 12.16
N GLU A 10 -10.50 18.26 10.92
CA GLU A 10 -10.09 17.51 9.75
C GLU A 10 -8.64 17.83 9.42
N GLN A 11 -7.77 17.62 10.38
CA GLN A 11 -6.35 17.89 10.21
C GLN A 11 -5.69 16.85 9.31
N PRO A 12 -4.75 17.29 8.45
CA PRO A 12 -3.95 16.36 7.65
C PRO A 12 -3.25 15.31 8.50
N SER A 13 -2.89 15.64 9.77
CA SER A 13 -2.22 14.71 10.67
C SER A 13 -3.07 13.46 10.95
N ASN A 14 -4.40 13.60 11.05
CA ASN A 14 -5.27 12.45 11.24
C ASN A 14 -5.27 11.55 10.01
N SER A 15 -5.33 12.14 8.83
CA SER A 15 -5.27 11.40 7.58
C SER A 15 -3.93 10.69 7.43
N VAL A 16 -2.83 11.36 7.77
CA VAL A 16 -1.51 10.73 7.74
C VAL A 16 -1.47 9.50 8.64
N ALA A 17 -1.97 9.62 9.87
CA ALA A 17 -2.01 8.50 10.80
C ALA A 17 -2.88 7.35 10.27
N GLU A 18 -4.02 7.67 9.66
CA GLU A 18 -4.90 6.66 9.08
C GLU A 18 -4.24 5.93 7.92
N ILE A 19 -3.54 6.65 7.05
CA ILE A 19 -2.80 6.06 5.93
C ILE A 19 -1.70 5.15 6.45
N GLN A 20 -0.95 5.62 7.46
CA GLN A 20 0.10 4.80 8.08
C GLN A 20 -0.48 3.53 8.70
N SER A 21 -1.70 3.60 9.25
CA SER A 21 -2.37 2.44 9.80
C SER A 21 -2.72 1.41 8.73
N VAL A 22 -3.11 1.87 7.53
CA VAL A 22 -3.37 0.96 6.41
C VAL A 22 -2.09 0.19 6.05
N LEU A 23 -0.97 0.88 5.97
CA LEU A 23 0.31 0.24 5.65
C LEU A 23 0.74 -0.72 6.75
N SER A 24 0.56 -0.36 8.01
CA SER A 24 0.87 -1.25 9.13
C SER A 24 0.01 -2.51 9.10
N ALA A 25 -1.27 -2.37 8.78
CA ALA A 25 -2.18 -3.51 8.67
C ALA A 25 -1.77 -4.43 7.53
N GLN A 26 -1.33 -3.86 6.41
CA GLN A 26 -0.82 -4.64 5.28
C GLN A 26 0.42 -5.44 5.67
N GLN A 27 1.35 -4.81 6.35
CA GLN A 27 2.58 -5.48 6.80
C GLN A 27 2.25 -6.64 7.74
N THR A 28 1.36 -6.40 8.69
CA THR A 28 0.93 -7.43 9.64
C THR A 28 0.25 -8.59 8.93
N ALA A 29 -0.66 -8.29 8.00
CA ALA A 29 -1.37 -9.32 7.23
C ALA A 29 -0.40 -10.17 6.41
N TRP A 30 0.51 -9.52 5.70
CA TRP A 30 1.52 -10.23 4.92
C TRP A 30 2.33 -11.18 5.79
N ASN A 31 2.76 -10.68 6.94
CA ASN A 31 3.65 -11.44 7.81
C ASN A 31 2.98 -12.62 8.52
N ARG A 32 1.64 -12.68 8.51
CA ARG A 32 0.94 -13.89 8.94
C ARG A 32 0.49 -14.76 7.77
N GLY A 33 0.91 -14.40 6.53
CA GLY A 33 0.60 -15.19 5.35
C GLY A 33 -0.76 -14.94 4.74
N ASP A 34 -1.38 -13.81 5.05
CA ASP A 34 -2.76 -13.51 4.65
C ASP A 34 -2.78 -12.45 3.55
N ILE A 35 -2.64 -12.92 2.30
CA ILE A 35 -2.65 -12.03 1.13
C ILE A 35 -4.01 -11.34 0.98
N ASP A 36 -5.09 -12.02 1.29
CA ASP A 36 -6.43 -11.44 1.16
C ASP A 36 -6.60 -10.24 2.10
N ALA A 37 -6.13 -10.36 3.34
CA ALA A 37 -6.15 -9.24 4.28
C ALA A 37 -5.19 -8.12 3.86
N PHE A 38 -4.04 -8.46 3.29
CA PHE A 38 -3.12 -7.49 2.71
C PHE A 38 -3.82 -6.67 1.63
N MET A 39 -4.62 -7.33 0.79
CA MET A 39 -5.33 -6.68 -0.29
C MET A 39 -6.44 -5.73 0.18
N ASN A 40 -6.82 -5.80 1.46
CA ASN A 40 -7.79 -4.83 2.02
C ASN A 40 -7.26 -3.40 2.02
N GLY A 41 -5.96 -3.20 1.88
CA GLY A 41 -5.38 -1.86 1.76
C GLY A 41 -5.64 -1.21 0.41
N TYR A 42 -6.02 -2.00 -0.60
CA TYR A 42 -6.31 -1.51 -1.94
C TYR A 42 -7.80 -1.28 -2.11
N ALA A 43 -8.15 -0.25 -2.89
CA ALA A 43 -9.55 0.02 -3.24
C ALA A 43 -10.13 -1.14 -4.04
N ARG A 44 -11.30 -1.61 -3.64
CA ARG A 44 -12.01 -2.69 -4.35
C ARG A 44 -12.72 -2.11 -5.57
N SER A 45 -11.93 -1.81 -6.58
CA SER A 45 -12.40 -1.14 -7.79
C SER A 45 -11.75 -1.77 -9.00
N THR A 46 -12.48 -1.77 -10.12
CA THR A 46 -11.93 -2.21 -11.40
C THR A 46 -10.87 -1.24 -11.94
N SER A 47 -10.80 -0.03 -11.36
CA SER A 47 -9.83 0.99 -11.79
C SER A 47 -8.59 1.07 -10.90
N THR A 48 -8.48 0.23 -9.86
CA THR A 48 -7.27 0.13 -9.05
C THR A 48 -6.12 -0.37 -9.92
N VAL A 49 -4.96 0.30 -9.85
CA VAL A 49 -3.84 0.03 -10.75
C VAL A 49 -2.61 -0.42 -9.95
N PHE A 50 -1.94 -1.43 -10.45
CA PHE A 50 -0.64 -1.86 -9.95
C PHE A 50 0.34 -1.90 -11.12
N VAL A 51 1.40 -1.12 -11.03
CA VAL A 51 2.44 -1.05 -12.06
C VAL A 51 3.73 -1.63 -11.49
N SER A 52 4.31 -2.58 -12.20
CA SER A 52 5.64 -3.09 -11.89
C SER A 52 6.31 -3.47 -13.20
N GLU A 53 7.62 -3.27 -13.28
CA GLU A 53 8.37 -3.49 -14.50
C GLU A 53 7.70 -2.76 -15.67
N ASP A 54 7.27 -3.48 -16.70
CA ASP A 54 6.66 -2.89 -17.89
C ASP A 54 5.17 -3.21 -17.98
N GLU A 55 4.53 -3.55 -16.87
CA GLU A 55 3.12 -3.93 -16.88
C GLU A 55 2.28 -3.06 -15.96
N ALA A 56 1.13 -2.63 -16.45
CA ALA A 56 0.11 -1.98 -15.64
C ALA A 56 -1.07 -2.94 -15.53
N ARG A 57 -1.31 -3.43 -14.32
CA ARG A 57 -2.43 -4.34 -14.03
C ARG A 57 -3.56 -3.55 -13.43
N ARG A 58 -4.77 -3.78 -13.92
CA ARG A 58 -5.94 -3.02 -13.52
C ARG A 58 -6.99 -3.92 -12.90
N GLY A 59 -7.59 -3.45 -11.83
CA GLY A 59 -8.63 -4.13 -11.09
C GLY A 59 -8.12 -4.82 -9.85
N TRP A 60 -8.87 -4.66 -8.76
CA TRP A 60 -8.51 -5.23 -7.46
C TRP A 60 -8.29 -6.75 -7.54
N GLU A 61 -9.19 -7.45 -8.24
CA GLU A 61 -9.09 -8.91 -8.35
C GLU A 61 -7.85 -9.34 -9.14
N THR A 62 -7.54 -8.61 -10.22
CA THR A 62 -6.36 -8.88 -11.03
C THR A 62 -5.08 -8.73 -10.20
N VAL A 63 -5.01 -7.68 -9.41
CA VAL A 63 -3.85 -7.42 -8.54
C VAL A 63 -3.75 -8.51 -7.47
N ARG A 64 -4.87 -8.87 -6.83
CA ARG A 64 -4.92 -9.95 -5.84
C ARG A 64 -4.38 -11.26 -6.42
N ASP A 65 -4.87 -11.63 -7.60
CA ASP A 65 -4.50 -12.89 -8.23
C ASP A 65 -3.02 -12.92 -8.57
N ARG A 66 -2.46 -11.78 -9.00
CA ARG A 66 -1.02 -11.68 -9.24
C ARG A 66 -0.22 -11.96 -7.95
N TYR A 67 -0.63 -11.36 -6.84
CA TYR A 67 0.03 -11.60 -5.56
C TYR A 67 -0.07 -13.07 -5.15
N ARG A 68 -1.22 -13.69 -5.31
CA ARG A 68 -1.42 -15.09 -4.97
C ARG A 68 -0.52 -16.03 -5.77
N VAL A 69 -0.33 -15.72 -7.05
CA VAL A 69 0.54 -16.53 -7.92
C VAL A 69 2.00 -16.32 -7.59
N LYS A 70 2.43 -15.06 -7.48
CA LYS A 70 3.84 -14.74 -7.27
C LYS A 70 4.32 -15.12 -5.87
N TYR A 71 3.45 -14.99 -4.88
CA TYR A 71 3.79 -15.25 -3.47
C TYR A 71 2.92 -16.37 -2.91
N SER A 72 2.99 -17.52 -3.57
CA SER A 72 2.07 -18.62 -3.33
C SER A 72 2.30 -19.40 -2.04
N ASP A 73 3.41 -19.15 -1.35
CA ASP A 73 3.71 -19.81 -0.07
C ASP A 73 4.52 -18.86 0.84
N ARG A 74 4.68 -19.28 2.11
CA ARG A 74 5.39 -18.44 3.09
C ARG A 74 6.86 -18.22 2.73
N ALA A 75 7.50 -19.17 2.10
CA ALA A 75 8.91 -19.03 1.72
C ALA A 75 9.08 -17.93 0.67
N LYS A 76 8.15 -17.85 -0.28
CA LYS A 76 8.16 -16.79 -1.30
C LYS A 76 7.78 -15.43 -0.74
N MET A 77 6.87 -15.40 0.22
CA MET A 77 6.44 -14.15 0.86
C MET A 77 7.52 -13.52 1.72
N GLY A 78 8.24 -14.34 2.48
CA GLY A 78 9.21 -13.82 3.43
C GLY A 78 8.57 -12.95 4.49
N THR A 79 9.40 -12.15 5.15
CA THR A 79 8.94 -11.17 6.14
C THR A 79 9.01 -9.78 5.51
N LEU A 80 7.87 -9.13 5.42
CA LEU A 80 7.74 -7.80 4.82
C LEU A 80 8.10 -6.72 5.84
N GLY A 81 8.93 -5.78 5.42
CA GLY A 81 9.19 -4.55 6.16
C GLY A 81 9.04 -3.36 5.25
N PHE A 82 8.25 -2.39 5.68
CA PHE A 82 8.18 -1.08 5.05
C PHE A 82 9.09 -0.13 5.81
N SER A 83 9.72 0.78 5.09
CA SER A 83 10.61 1.78 5.70
C SER A 83 10.61 3.06 4.88
N GLU A 84 11.16 4.14 5.48
CA GLU A 84 11.27 5.43 4.84
C GLU A 84 9.94 5.92 4.25
N ILE A 85 8.88 5.77 5.03
CA ILE A 85 7.54 6.16 4.59
C ILE A 85 7.38 7.67 4.67
N GLU A 86 7.02 8.28 3.54
CA GLU A 86 6.75 9.72 3.45
C GLU A 86 5.36 9.91 2.87
N VAL A 87 4.48 10.51 3.65
CA VAL A 87 3.10 10.77 3.24
C VAL A 87 2.97 12.25 2.90
N THR A 88 2.54 12.55 1.68
CA THR A 88 2.28 13.93 1.24
C THR A 88 0.81 14.04 0.91
N MET A 89 0.10 14.87 1.64
CA MET A 89 -1.31 15.13 1.37
C MET A 89 -1.42 16.03 0.13
N LEU A 90 -2.24 15.63 -0.82
CA LEU A 90 -2.51 16.41 -2.04
C LEU A 90 -3.80 17.21 -1.89
N SER A 91 -4.73 16.70 -1.10
CA SER A 91 -6.00 17.35 -0.77
C SER A 91 -6.53 16.69 0.49
N SER A 92 -7.72 17.03 0.92
CA SER A 92 -8.33 16.40 2.09
C SER A 92 -8.69 14.92 1.85
N ASP A 93 -8.73 14.48 0.58
CA ASP A 93 -9.15 13.12 0.25
C ASP A 93 -8.17 12.39 -0.69
N ALA A 94 -6.97 12.93 -0.91
CA ALA A 94 -5.96 12.28 -1.73
C ALA A 94 -4.56 12.52 -1.17
N ALA A 95 -3.71 11.50 -1.27
CA ALA A 95 -2.33 11.58 -0.79
C ALA A 95 -1.43 10.72 -1.66
N VAL A 96 -0.15 11.11 -1.72
CA VAL A 96 0.88 10.27 -2.31
C VAL A 96 1.81 9.78 -1.21
N VAL A 97 2.21 8.52 -1.29
CA VAL A 97 3.13 7.93 -0.31
C VAL A 97 4.34 7.36 -1.05
N LEU A 98 5.51 7.79 -0.61
CA LEU A 98 6.76 7.22 -1.08
C LEU A 98 7.32 6.35 0.04
N GLY A 99 7.82 5.17 -0.31
CA GLY A 99 8.40 4.30 0.69
C GLY A 99 9.35 3.26 0.11
N ARG A 100 9.86 2.42 0.99
CA ARG A 100 10.67 1.26 0.63
C ARG A 100 10.00 0.00 1.13
N TRP A 101 10.17 -1.07 0.37
CA TRP A 101 9.74 -2.41 0.78
C TRP A 101 10.93 -3.35 0.77
N LYS A 102 10.88 -4.36 1.62
CA LYS A 102 11.86 -5.43 1.67
C LYS A 102 11.15 -6.71 2.08
N LEU A 103 11.47 -7.80 1.42
CA LEU A 103 11.04 -9.14 1.83
C LEU A 103 12.27 -9.90 2.29
N LYS A 104 12.33 -10.21 3.58
CA LYS A 104 13.43 -11.00 4.12
C LYS A 104 13.05 -12.48 3.99
N ARG A 105 13.75 -13.18 3.13
CA ARG A 105 13.54 -14.61 2.88
C ARG A 105 14.80 -15.37 3.31
N GLU A 106 14.73 -16.69 3.24
CA GLU A 106 15.83 -17.53 3.71
C GLU A 106 17.13 -17.29 2.95
N ASN A 107 17.06 -17.16 1.62
CA ASN A 107 18.25 -17.07 0.78
C ASN A 107 18.44 -15.75 0.07
N ASP A 108 17.50 -14.82 0.20
CA ASP A 108 17.60 -13.51 -0.46
C ASP A 108 16.77 -12.47 0.28
N GLU A 109 16.95 -11.21 -0.15
CA GLU A 109 16.20 -10.07 0.41
C GLU A 109 15.80 -9.13 -0.71
N PRO A 110 14.83 -9.52 -1.56
CA PRO A 110 14.36 -8.57 -2.57
C PRO A 110 13.81 -7.32 -1.91
N HIS A 111 14.08 -6.18 -2.54
CA HIS A 111 13.69 -4.88 -1.98
C HIS A 111 13.55 -3.86 -3.10
N GLY A 112 12.96 -2.73 -2.79
CA GLY A 112 12.80 -1.66 -3.76
C GLY A 112 12.04 -0.49 -3.19
N ARG A 113 11.50 0.29 -4.10
CA ARG A 113 10.72 1.49 -3.78
C ARG A 113 9.29 1.32 -4.22
N PHE A 114 8.40 2.09 -3.62
CA PHE A 114 7.04 2.20 -4.12
C PHE A 114 6.55 3.64 -4.01
N THR A 115 5.66 3.99 -4.93
CA THR A 115 4.89 5.22 -4.87
C THR A 115 3.43 4.81 -4.92
N LEU A 116 2.66 5.21 -3.92
CA LEU A 116 1.25 4.88 -3.81
C LEU A 116 0.42 6.14 -3.87
N ILE A 117 -0.72 6.06 -4.54
CA ILE A 117 -1.73 7.10 -4.42
C ILE A 117 -2.84 6.52 -3.56
N PHE A 118 -3.16 7.22 -2.48
CA PHE A 118 -4.26 6.88 -1.60
C PHE A 118 -5.41 7.85 -1.84
N LYS A 119 -6.62 7.35 -1.74
CA LYS A 119 -7.81 8.19 -1.73
C LYS A 119 -8.66 7.85 -0.51
N ARG A 120 -9.33 8.87 0.01
CA ARG A 120 -10.29 8.68 1.09
C ARG A 120 -11.63 8.29 0.47
N LEU A 121 -12.05 7.07 0.74
CA LEU A 121 -13.28 6.48 0.22
C LEU A 121 -14.25 6.27 1.39
N PRO A 122 -15.52 5.92 1.13
CA PRO A 122 -16.46 5.66 2.23
C PRO A 122 -15.96 4.64 3.25
N GLU A 123 -15.21 3.63 2.80
CA GLU A 123 -14.65 2.60 3.67
C GLU A 123 -13.35 3.02 4.36
N GLY A 124 -12.81 4.18 4.04
CA GLY A 124 -11.56 4.70 4.59
C GLY A 124 -10.52 4.95 3.52
N TRP A 125 -9.30 5.22 3.97
CA TRP A 125 -8.19 5.45 3.03
C TRP A 125 -7.78 4.15 2.36
N ARG A 126 -7.66 4.16 1.03
CA ARG A 126 -7.29 2.97 0.26
C ARG A 126 -6.35 3.34 -0.88
N ILE A 127 -5.49 2.39 -1.24
CA ILE A 127 -4.57 2.54 -2.37
C ILE A 127 -5.35 2.39 -3.67
N VAL A 128 -5.25 3.40 -4.54
CA VAL A 128 -5.89 3.35 -5.86
C VAL A 128 -4.87 3.18 -6.97
N HIS A 129 -3.61 3.46 -6.71
CA HIS A 129 -2.52 3.33 -7.68
C HIS A 129 -1.24 2.95 -6.92
N ASP A 130 -0.58 1.92 -7.41
CA ASP A 130 0.67 1.41 -6.83
C ASP A 130 1.68 1.26 -7.96
N HIS A 131 2.81 1.94 -7.85
CA HIS A 131 3.93 1.76 -8.77
C HIS A 131 5.13 1.30 -7.93
N THR A 132 5.51 0.05 -8.12
CA THR A 132 6.55 -0.58 -7.31
C THR A 132 7.72 -0.99 -8.20
N SER A 133 8.91 -0.70 -7.75
CA SER A 133 10.14 -1.10 -8.41
C SER A 133 10.92 -2.06 -7.52
N ALA A 134 11.79 -2.84 -8.12
CA ALA A 134 12.70 -3.72 -7.41
C ALA A 134 14.12 -3.34 -7.77
N ALA A 135 14.98 -3.29 -6.76
CA ALA A 135 16.40 -3.00 -6.99
C ALA A 135 17.05 -4.19 -7.71
N SER A 136 17.98 -3.87 -8.59
CA SER A 136 18.73 -4.90 -9.29
C SER A 136 19.64 -5.66 -8.35
N SER A 137 19.73 -6.96 -8.55
CA SER A 137 20.75 -7.78 -7.87
C SER A 137 22.12 -7.42 -8.44
N GLN A 138 23.12 -7.34 -7.57
CA GLN A 138 24.49 -7.06 -7.97
C GLN A 138 25.39 -8.22 -7.66
#